data_c043365146b7f132cd0203cee9041d0f
#
_entry.id   c043365146b7f132cd0203cee9041d0f
#
_cell.length_a   1.000
_cell.length_b   1.000
_cell.length_c   1.000
_cell.angle_alpha   90.00
_cell.angle_beta   90.00
_cell.angle_gamma   90.00
#
_symmetry.space_group_name_H-M   'P 1'
#
loop_
_entity.id
_entity.type
_entity.pdbx_description
1 polymer ?
#
loop_
_entity_poly.entity_id
_entity_poly.type
_entity_poly.pdbx_seq_one_letter_code
_entity_poly.pdbx_strand_id
1 'polypeptide(L)'
;AAMLGLQNMEVLEETKDGEGIGEVGYLPAATTVTALVVLIKEKFDLKNVILYGNPNDTVEKIAICPGSGKSVINEAVQKKADCLITGDIGHHEGLDANEMGLTILDASHYGLEHIFMHIMYEYLKGYCMDVEIGIADVGVPFSIL
;
A
#
# COMPACT_ATOMS: atom_id res chain seq x y z
N ALA A 1 -3.53 -0.32 5.73
CA ALA A 1 -4.94 -0.81 5.77
C ALA A 1 -5.85 0.15 6.55
N ALA A 2 -5.56 0.50 7.82
CA ALA A 2 -6.42 1.35 8.66
C ALA A 2 -6.73 2.72 8.03
N MET A 3 -5.78 3.38 7.39
CA MET A 3 -5.99 4.67 6.72
C MET A 3 -7.00 4.61 5.57
N LEU A 4 -7.18 3.46 4.96
CA LEU A 4 -8.17 3.21 3.91
C LEU A 4 -9.51 2.72 4.46
N GLY A 5 -9.60 2.49 5.77
CA GLY A 5 -10.80 1.97 6.42
C GLY A 5 -11.14 0.53 6.05
N LEU A 6 -10.13 -0.29 5.70
CA LEU A 6 -10.35 -1.69 5.35
C LEU A 6 -10.95 -2.46 6.52
N GLN A 7 -11.90 -3.31 6.22
CA GLN A 7 -12.63 -4.16 7.15
C GLN A 7 -12.28 -5.64 6.94
N ASN A 8 -12.51 -6.47 7.96
CA ASN A 8 -12.27 -7.93 7.91
C ASN A 8 -10.85 -8.25 7.43
N MET A 9 -9.87 -7.56 8.01
CA MET A 9 -8.47 -7.67 7.62
C MET A 9 -7.88 -9.01 8.04
N GLU A 10 -7.04 -9.55 7.19
CA GLU A 10 -6.18 -10.70 7.45
C GLU A 10 -4.76 -10.41 6.93
N VAL A 11 -3.77 -11.12 7.47
CA VAL A 11 -2.38 -11.03 6.99
C VAL A 11 -2.34 -11.53 5.55
N LEU A 12 -1.60 -10.81 4.68
CA LEU A 12 -1.50 -11.17 3.26
C LEU A 12 -0.59 -12.39 3.06
N GLU A 13 0.65 -12.34 3.59
CA GLU A 13 1.61 -13.43 3.60
C GLU A 13 2.00 -13.72 5.07
N GLU A 14 1.56 -14.87 5.59
CA GLU A 14 1.88 -15.25 6.97
C GLU A 14 3.31 -15.79 7.05
N THR A 15 4.11 -15.20 7.94
CA THR A 15 5.50 -15.62 8.19
C THR A 15 5.65 -16.38 9.50
N LYS A 16 4.82 -16.07 10.52
CA LYS A 16 4.83 -16.73 11.83
C LYS A 16 3.57 -16.40 12.64
N ASP A 17 2.84 -17.42 13.06
CA ASP A 17 1.80 -17.36 14.12
C ASP A 17 0.88 -16.11 14.07
N GLY A 18 0.31 -15.81 12.90
CA GLY A 18 -0.58 -14.67 12.69
C GLY A 18 0.12 -13.33 12.42
N GLU A 19 1.46 -13.33 12.38
CA GLU A 19 2.27 -12.20 11.93
C GLU A 19 2.76 -12.43 10.51
N GLY A 20 2.94 -11.36 9.73
CA GLY A 20 3.38 -11.50 8.36
C GLY A 20 3.57 -10.20 7.61
N ILE A 21 3.61 -10.29 6.30
CA ILE A 21 3.88 -9.20 5.38
C ILE A 21 2.59 -8.78 4.70
N GLY A 22 2.26 -7.48 4.78
CA GLY A 22 1.07 -6.92 4.17
C GLY A 22 -0.25 -7.38 4.82
N GLU A 23 -1.31 -6.76 4.41
CA GLU A 23 -2.67 -7.04 4.86
C GLU A 23 -3.62 -7.07 3.65
N VAL A 24 -4.70 -7.84 3.76
CA VAL A 24 -5.79 -7.83 2.79
C VAL A 24 -7.12 -7.70 3.51
N GLY A 25 -8.03 -6.92 2.96
CA GLY A 25 -9.34 -6.66 3.55
C GLY A 25 -10.29 -6.03 2.54
N TYR A 26 -11.45 -5.61 3.01
CA TYR A 26 -12.50 -5.07 2.15
C TYR A 26 -12.68 -3.58 2.38
N LEU A 27 -12.84 -2.81 1.32
CA LEU A 27 -13.34 -1.44 1.41
C LEU A 27 -14.77 -1.45 2.00
N PRO A 28 -15.20 -0.36 2.65
CA PRO A 28 -16.57 -0.23 3.15
C PRO A 28 -17.64 -0.37 2.06
N ALA A 29 -17.29 -0.09 0.81
CA ALA A 29 -18.11 -0.28 -0.39
C ALA A 29 -17.20 -0.44 -1.60
N ALA A 30 -17.66 -1.24 -2.57
CA ALA A 30 -16.98 -1.37 -3.85
C ALA A 30 -16.87 -0.01 -4.56
N THR A 31 -15.73 0.24 -5.21
CA THR A 31 -15.45 1.50 -5.89
C THR A 31 -14.68 1.25 -7.19
N THR A 32 -14.53 2.27 -8.03
CA THR A 32 -13.68 2.17 -9.22
C THR A 32 -12.20 2.32 -8.85
N VAL A 33 -11.31 1.71 -9.64
CA VAL A 33 -9.85 1.90 -9.52
C VAL A 33 -9.49 3.39 -9.51
N THR A 34 -10.11 4.18 -10.40
CA THR A 34 -9.89 5.64 -10.43
C THR A 34 -10.23 6.31 -9.10
N ALA A 35 -11.37 5.96 -8.49
CA ALA A 35 -11.77 6.53 -7.20
C ALA A 35 -10.84 6.06 -6.06
N LEU A 36 -10.39 4.79 -6.10
CA LEU A 36 -9.39 4.29 -5.16
C LEU A 36 -8.06 5.04 -5.30
N VAL A 37 -7.59 5.33 -6.53
CA VAL A 37 -6.38 6.14 -6.76
C VAL A 37 -6.52 7.54 -6.13
N VAL A 38 -7.68 8.19 -6.28
CA VAL A 38 -7.93 9.49 -5.64
C VAL A 38 -7.83 9.37 -4.12
N LEU A 39 -8.46 8.35 -3.55
CA LEU A 39 -8.44 8.09 -2.10
C LEU A 39 -7.02 7.87 -1.57
N ILE A 40 -6.21 7.02 -2.22
CA ILE A 40 -4.85 6.75 -1.76
C ILE A 40 -3.93 7.97 -1.92
N LYS A 41 -4.10 8.75 -2.99
CA LYS A 41 -3.35 10.01 -3.16
C LYS A 41 -3.65 11.00 -2.05
N GLU A 42 -4.90 11.13 -1.65
CA GLU A 42 -5.30 11.99 -0.54
C GLU A 42 -4.78 11.47 0.81
N LYS A 43 -4.95 10.16 1.08
CA LYS A 43 -4.59 9.57 2.37
C LYS A 43 -3.09 9.48 2.63
N PHE A 44 -2.29 9.34 1.57
CA PHE A 44 -0.84 9.16 1.66
C PHE A 44 -0.06 10.35 1.09
N ASP A 45 -0.72 11.48 0.80
CA ASP A 45 -0.12 12.71 0.23
C ASP A 45 0.72 12.41 -1.02
N LEU A 46 0.17 11.63 -1.97
CA LEU A 46 0.88 11.18 -3.16
C LEU A 46 0.59 12.09 -4.36
N LYS A 47 1.63 12.46 -5.08
CA LYS A 47 1.49 13.18 -6.35
C LYS A 47 1.11 12.25 -7.51
N ASN A 48 1.72 11.08 -7.56
CA ASN A 48 1.59 10.12 -8.65
C ASN A 48 1.38 8.70 -8.11
N VAL A 49 0.70 7.88 -8.94
CA VAL A 49 0.53 6.43 -8.75
C VAL A 49 0.63 5.81 -10.13
N ILE A 50 1.34 4.71 -10.28
CA ILE A 50 1.37 3.93 -11.51
C ILE A 50 0.28 2.86 -11.41
N LEU A 51 -0.54 2.75 -12.44
CA LEU A 51 -1.60 1.74 -12.56
C LEU A 51 -1.19 0.66 -13.55
N TYR A 52 -1.21 -0.59 -13.10
CA TYR A 52 -1.24 -1.77 -13.96
C TYR A 52 -2.64 -2.38 -13.85
N GLY A 53 -3.47 -2.16 -14.87
CA GLY A 53 -4.88 -2.56 -14.89
C GLY A 53 -5.77 -1.56 -15.61
N ASN A 54 -7.09 -1.69 -15.43
CA ASN A 54 -8.07 -0.82 -16.05
C ASN A 54 -8.63 0.18 -15.01
N PRO A 55 -8.57 1.51 -15.27
CA PRO A 55 -9.04 2.53 -14.34
C PRO A 55 -10.54 2.48 -14.04
N ASN A 56 -11.32 1.81 -14.89
CA ASN A 56 -12.77 1.70 -14.76
C ASN A 56 -13.24 0.41 -14.05
N ASP A 57 -12.32 -0.51 -13.75
CA ASP A 57 -12.67 -1.73 -13.03
C ASP A 57 -13.16 -1.40 -11.62
N THR A 58 -14.07 -2.25 -11.13
CA THR A 58 -14.59 -2.16 -9.77
C THR A 58 -13.77 -3.04 -8.86
N VAL A 59 -13.37 -2.51 -7.72
CA VAL A 59 -12.56 -3.17 -6.70
C VAL A 59 -13.21 -3.02 -5.33
N GLU A 60 -13.11 -4.05 -4.51
CA GLU A 60 -13.62 -4.08 -3.15
C GLU A 60 -12.64 -4.74 -2.19
N LYS A 61 -12.04 -5.87 -2.59
CA LYS A 61 -11.03 -6.58 -1.79
C LYS A 61 -9.64 -6.07 -2.14
N ILE A 62 -9.01 -5.40 -1.18
CA ILE A 62 -7.75 -4.70 -1.36
C ILE A 62 -6.66 -5.37 -0.54
N ALA A 63 -5.56 -5.72 -1.21
CA ALA A 63 -4.30 -6.05 -0.56
C ALA A 63 -3.43 -4.79 -0.48
N ILE A 64 -2.71 -4.62 0.62
CA ILE A 64 -1.75 -3.53 0.80
C ILE A 64 -0.44 -4.07 1.39
N CYS A 65 0.67 -3.75 0.75
CA CYS A 65 2.01 -4.11 1.18
C CYS A 65 2.94 -2.91 0.93
N PRO A 66 3.26 -2.09 1.97
CA PRO A 66 4.23 -1.02 1.84
C PRO A 66 5.61 -1.55 1.40
N GLY A 67 6.41 -0.68 0.82
CA GLY A 67 7.71 -1.05 0.27
C GLY A 67 7.61 -1.77 -1.08
N SER A 68 8.51 -2.72 -1.34
CA SER A 68 8.53 -3.50 -2.58
C SER A 68 7.67 -4.77 -2.45
N GLY A 69 6.45 -4.71 -2.94
CA GLY A 69 5.48 -5.81 -2.79
C GLY A 69 5.45 -6.83 -3.91
N LYS A 70 6.48 -6.90 -4.76
CA LYS A 70 6.54 -7.90 -5.83
C LYS A 70 6.51 -9.35 -5.33
N SER A 71 7.03 -9.59 -4.13
CA SER A 71 7.05 -10.93 -3.52
C SER A 71 5.67 -11.43 -3.11
N VAL A 72 4.72 -10.55 -2.84
CA VAL A 72 3.37 -10.89 -2.36
C VAL A 72 2.27 -10.83 -3.44
N ILE A 73 2.66 -10.68 -4.71
CA ILE A 73 1.70 -10.68 -5.84
C ILE A 73 0.91 -12.00 -5.87
N ASN A 74 1.60 -13.14 -5.75
CA ASN A 74 0.96 -14.45 -5.79
C ASN A 74 0.00 -14.64 -4.60
N GLU A 75 0.36 -14.19 -3.43
CA GLU A 75 -0.46 -14.24 -2.21
C GLU A 75 -1.73 -13.39 -2.39
N ALA A 76 -1.60 -12.19 -2.97
CA ALA A 76 -2.74 -11.33 -3.28
C ALA A 76 -3.72 -12.02 -4.27
N VAL A 77 -3.19 -12.66 -5.30
CA VAL A 77 -3.99 -13.44 -6.27
C VAL A 77 -4.68 -14.64 -5.57
N GLN A 78 -3.95 -15.41 -4.76
CA GLN A 78 -4.51 -16.56 -4.03
C GLN A 78 -5.60 -16.14 -3.04
N LYS A 79 -5.43 -15.00 -2.39
CA LYS A 79 -6.43 -14.40 -1.50
C LYS A 79 -7.56 -13.68 -2.24
N LYS A 80 -7.54 -13.71 -3.59
CA LYS A 80 -8.56 -13.11 -4.46
C LYS A 80 -8.74 -11.62 -4.19
N ALA A 81 -7.64 -10.92 -3.99
CA ALA A 81 -7.68 -9.46 -3.98
C ALA A 81 -7.97 -8.93 -5.38
N ASP A 82 -8.80 -7.90 -5.48
CA ASP A 82 -9.06 -7.21 -6.74
C ASP A 82 -7.91 -6.27 -7.09
N CYS A 83 -7.25 -5.72 -6.05
CA CYS A 83 -6.18 -4.74 -6.21
C CYS A 83 -5.12 -4.92 -5.12
N LEU A 84 -3.84 -4.80 -5.52
CA LEU A 84 -2.69 -4.68 -4.62
C LEU A 84 -2.15 -3.25 -4.67
N ILE A 85 -2.10 -2.59 -3.50
CA ILE A 85 -1.45 -1.29 -3.31
C ILE A 85 -0.06 -1.54 -2.73
N THR A 86 0.98 -1.11 -3.45
CA THR A 86 2.38 -1.38 -3.08
C THR A 86 3.34 -0.38 -3.73
N GLY A 87 4.63 -0.65 -3.75
CA GLY A 87 5.65 0.11 -4.47
C GLY A 87 6.66 -0.76 -5.19
N ASP A 88 7.49 -0.13 -6.02
CA ASP A 88 8.64 -0.74 -6.72
C ASP A 88 8.25 -1.93 -7.62
N ILE A 89 7.17 -1.82 -8.36
CA ILE A 89 6.72 -2.84 -9.31
C ILE A 89 7.41 -2.61 -10.67
N GLY A 90 8.09 -3.63 -11.14
CA GLY A 90 8.68 -3.64 -12.47
C GLY A 90 7.64 -3.88 -13.57
N HIS A 91 8.03 -3.57 -14.81
CA HIS A 91 7.16 -3.70 -15.97
C HIS A 91 6.57 -5.11 -16.12
N HIS A 92 7.42 -6.15 -15.99
CA HIS A 92 6.98 -7.53 -16.16
C HIS A 92 6.10 -8.00 -15.03
N GLU A 93 6.43 -7.69 -13.78
CA GLU A 93 5.62 -8.03 -12.62
C GLU A 93 4.21 -7.41 -12.71
N GLY A 94 4.13 -6.15 -13.18
CA GLY A 94 2.86 -5.47 -13.36
C GLY A 94 2.00 -6.09 -14.47
N LEU A 95 2.61 -6.50 -15.60
CA LEU A 95 1.91 -7.20 -16.68
C LEU A 95 1.41 -8.57 -16.24
N ASP A 96 2.28 -9.36 -15.61
CA ASP A 96 1.95 -10.71 -15.16
C ASP A 96 0.81 -10.70 -14.13
N ALA A 97 0.85 -9.75 -13.20
CA ALA A 97 -0.22 -9.57 -12.22
C ALA A 97 -1.57 -9.22 -12.89
N ASN A 98 -1.55 -8.32 -13.87
CA ASN A 98 -2.75 -7.95 -14.61
C ASN A 98 -3.32 -9.12 -15.43
N GLU A 99 -2.46 -9.97 -16.02
CA GLU A 99 -2.89 -11.20 -16.70
C GLU A 99 -3.53 -12.22 -15.73
N MET A 100 -3.08 -12.22 -14.46
CA MET A 100 -3.70 -13.03 -13.39
C MET A 100 -4.99 -12.40 -12.82
N GLY A 101 -5.43 -11.26 -13.33
CA GLY A 101 -6.65 -10.58 -12.90
C GLY A 101 -6.47 -9.69 -11.67
N LEU A 102 -5.22 -9.39 -11.27
CA LEU A 102 -4.92 -8.49 -10.15
C LEU A 102 -4.54 -7.10 -10.68
N THR A 103 -5.31 -6.10 -10.29
CA THR A 103 -4.89 -4.70 -10.49
C THR A 103 -3.77 -4.35 -9.54
N ILE A 104 -2.73 -3.63 -10.01
CA ILE A 104 -1.70 -3.08 -9.13
C ILE A 104 -1.72 -1.56 -9.17
N LEU A 105 -1.66 -0.95 -7.99
CA LEU A 105 -1.41 0.47 -7.77
C LEU A 105 -0.03 0.61 -7.12
N ASP A 106 0.96 0.98 -7.93
CA ASP A 106 2.30 1.30 -7.43
C ASP A 106 2.31 2.76 -6.96
N ALA A 107 2.26 2.91 -5.65
CA ALA A 107 2.26 4.19 -4.94
C ALA A 107 3.67 4.64 -4.52
N SER A 108 4.70 4.00 -5.07
CA SER A 108 6.11 4.06 -4.71
C SER A 108 6.44 3.54 -3.30
N HIS A 109 7.66 3.10 -3.11
CA HIS A 109 8.19 2.64 -1.83
C HIS A 109 8.04 3.72 -0.75
N TYR A 110 8.65 4.88 -0.99
CA TYR A 110 8.58 6.01 -0.08
C TYR A 110 7.13 6.48 0.15
N GLY A 111 6.31 6.47 -0.89
CA GLY A 111 4.94 6.98 -0.83
C GLY A 111 4.05 6.26 0.20
N LEU A 112 4.27 4.98 0.43
CA LEU A 112 3.52 4.22 1.43
C LEU A 112 4.23 4.16 2.79
N GLU A 113 5.56 4.27 2.83
CA GLU A 113 6.33 4.09 4.07
C GLU A 113 6.61 5.37 4.83
N HIS A 114 6.62 6.54 4.18
CA HIS A 114 6.95 7.81 4.86
C HIS A 114 6.05 8.13 6.06
N ILE A 115 4.82 7.62 6.09
CA ILE A 115 3.89 7.76 7.23
C ILE A 115 4.45 7.16 8.52
N PHE A 116 5.33 6.13 8.41
CA PHE A 116 5.94 5.48 9.55
C PHE A 116 6.74 6.46 10.43
N MET A 117 7.36 7.48 9.84
CA MET A 117 8.14 8.47 10.59
C MET A 117 7.26 9.23 11.59
N HIS A 118 6.05 9.64 11.19
CA HIS A 118 5.12 10.32 12.07
C HIS A 118 4.58 9.40 13.17
N ILE A 119 4.25 8.17 12.83
CA ILE A 119 3.77 7.16 13.78
C ILE A 119 4.85 6.87 14.83
N MET A 120 6.08 6.67 14.37
CA MET A 120 7.22 6.39 15.27
C MET A 120 7.58 7.60 16.12
N TYR A 121 7.53 8.81 15.58
CA TYR A 121 7.73 10.04 16.34
C TYR A 121 6.75 10.16 17.51
N GLU A 122 5.45 10.01 17.26
CA GLU A 122 4.44 10.09 18.32
C GLU A 122 4.61 8.95 19.35
N TYR A 123 4.94 7.75 18.90
CA TYR A 123 5.24 6.62 19.78
C TYR A 123 6.44 6.92 20.69
N LEU A 124 7.57 7.31 20.13
CA LEU A 124 8.80 7.58 20.88
C LEU A 124 8.64 8.75 21.83
N LYS A 125 7.93 9.81 21.43
CA LYS A 125 7.66 10.98 22.27
C LYS A 125 6.89 10.61 23.55
N GLY A 126 6.07 9.57 23.51
CA GLY A 126 5.38 9.05 24.70
C GLY A 126 6.26 8.27 25.65
N TYR A 127 7.42 7.77 25.22
CA TYR A 127 8.30 6.91 26.01
C TYR A 127 9.65 7.55 26.36
N CYS A 128 10.15 8.44 25.53
CA CYS A 128 11.48 9.06 25.66
C CYS A 128 11.37 10.50 26.12
N MET A 129 11.06 10.71 27.41
CA MET A 129 10.80 12.05 27.98
C MET A 129 12.05 12.91 28.15
N ASP A 130 13.23 12.29 28.19
CA ASP A 130 14.51 12.97 28.46
C ASP A 130 15.35 13.22 27.19
N VAL A 131 14.76 13.01 26.01
CA VAL A 131 15.46 13.17 24.71
C VAL A 131 14.66 14.10 23.81
N GLU A 132 15.35 14.97 23.11
CA GLU A 132 14.74 15.73 22.03
C GLU A 132 14.62 14.84 20.78
N ILE A 133 13.40 14.71 20.27
CA ILE A 133 13.08 13.87 19.11
C ILE A 133 12.58 14.79 18.00
N GLY A 134 13.10 14.61 16.79
CA GLY A 134 12.68 15.33 15.60
C GLY A 134 12.48 14.38 14.42
N ILE A 135 11.64 14.77 13.47
CA ILE A 135 11.49 14.07 12.19
C ILE A 135 12.42 14.74 11.19
N ALA A 136 13.30 13.95 10.55
CA ALA A 136 14.15 14.46 9.48
C ALA A 136 13.29 14.81 8.25
N ASP A 137 13.58 15.94 7.62
CA ASP A 137 12.98 16.31 6.34
C ASP A 137 13.68 15.54 5.22
N VAL A 138 13.08 14.44 4.83
CA VAL A 138 13.56 13.57 3.74
C VAL A 138 12.48 13.45 2.67
N GLY A 139 12.88 13.59 1.42
CA GLY A 139 12.00 13.43 0.25
C GLY A 139 12.39 12.23 -0.61
N VAL A 140 11.64 12.03 -1.67
CA VAL A 140 12.00 11.04 -2.70
C VAL A 140 13.29 11.46 -3.42
N PRO A 141 14.19 10.50 -3.75
CA PRO A 141 15.49 10.81 -4.39
C PRO A 141 15.39 11.09 -5.90
N PHE A 142 14.18 11.20 -6.44
CA PHE A 142 13.93 11.42 -7.88
C PHE A 142 12.75 12.38 -8.09
N SER A 143 12.63 12.89 -9.32
CA SER A 143 11.50 13.70 -9.74
C SER A 143 10.84 13.05 -10.97
N ILE A 144 9.52 13.10 -11.02
CA ILE A 144 8.75 12.76 -12.21
C ILE A 144 8.50 14.08 -12.95
N LEU A 145 9.02 14.16 -14.19
CA LEU A 145 8.96 15.35 -15.05
C LEU A 145 7.77 15.31 -16.00
#